data_b0e1a7bbab71246017ae84b8729967ad
#
_entry.id   b0e1a7bbab71246017ae84b8729967ad
#
_cell.length_a   1.000
_cell.length_b   1.000
_cell.length_c   1.000
_cell.angle_alpha   90.00
_cell.angle_beta   90.00
_cell.angle_gamma   90.00
#
_symmetry.space_group_name_H-M   'P 1'
#
loop_
_entity.id
_entity.type
_entity.pdbx_description
1 polymer ?
#
loop_
_entity_poly.entity_id
_entity_poly.type
_entity_poly.pdbx_seq_one_letter_code
_entity_poly.pdbx_strand_id
1 'polypeptide(L)'
;MTYELKGGAFPVVVCQLADGEKMVTEKGSMVWMSPNMEMSTSGGGLGKMFSKAFSGESMFQNIYTAHGAGMIAFGSSFPGRILPLTIQPGQEVILQKAAFLAAETGVNLSVHFNKKMGTGFFGGEGFIMQRLSGSGVAFAEVDGELVEYTLGPGQQMVVDTGNVLGFEGGVSIDIQQVKGLKNKLLGGEGFFNTVLTGPGKIWLQTMPISGVASALIPYIPTCGNN
;
A
#
# COMPACT_ATOMS: atom_id res chain seq x y z
N MET A 1 -17.13 -12.53 2.34
CA MET A 1 -16.68 -12.25 3.73
C MET A 1 -17.34 -11.00 4.30
N THR A 2 -17.34 -10.80 5.62
CA THR A 2 -17.71 -9.52 6.27
C THR A 2 -16.52 -9.00 7.06
N TYR A 3 -16.46 -7.71 7.34
CA TYR A 3 -15.34 -7.12 8.07
C TYR A 3 -15.78 -6.02 9.03
N GLU A 4 -14.92 -5.73 10.03
CA GLU A 4 -15.08 -4.65 10.99
C GLU A 4 -13.72 -3.98 11.23
N LEU A 5 -13.70 -2.64 11.27
CA LEU A 5 -12.49 -1.86 11.62
C LEU A 5 -12.50 -1.58 13.12
N LYS A 6 -11.38 -1.84 13.79
CA LYS A 6 -11.18 -1.63 15.24
C LYS A 6 -9.85 -0.91 15.49
N GLY A 7 -9.66 -0.42 16.73
CA GLY A 7 -8.36 0.05 17.25
C GLY A 7 -8.09 1.56 17.10
N GLY A 8 -9.02 2.34 16.56
CA GLY A 8 -8.84 3.81 16.47
C GLY A 8 -7.61 4.21 15.66
N ALA A 9 -6.66 4.92 16.27
CA ALA A 9 -5.42 5.36 15.62
C ALA A 9 -4.39 4.23 15.37
N PHE A 10 -4.61 3.05 15.92
CA PHE A 10 -3.81 1.83 15.67
C PHE A 10 -4.73 0.76 15.08
N PRO A 11 -5.17 0.92 13.84
CA PRO A 11 -6.30 0.19 13.32
C PRO A 11 -5.95 -1.24 12.94
N VAL A 12 -6.94 -2.10 13.12
CA VAL A 12 -6.98 -3.45 12.55
C VAL A 12 -8.27 -3.64 11.78
N VAL A 13 -8.24 -4.41 10.71
CA VAL A 13 -9.43 -4.95 10.07
C VAL A 13 -9.61 -6.40 10.48
N VAL A 14 -10.76 -6.72 11.06
CA VAL A 14 -11.15 -8.07 11.46
C VAL A 14 -12.10 -8.62 10.41
N CYS A 15 -11.67 -9.64 9.68
CA CYS A 15 -12.43 -10.30 8.62
C CYS A 15 -13.04 -11.60 9.15
N GLN A 16 -14.36 -11.80 8.91
CA GLN A 16 -15.07 -13.03 9.18
C GLN A 16 -15.24 -13.78 7.85
N LEU A 17 -14.77 -15.01 7.80
CA LEU A 17 -14.74 -15.83 6.59
C LEU A 17 -15.64 -17.05 6.77
N ALA A 18 -16.39 -17.40 5.72
CA ALA A 18 -17.04 -18.70 5.61
C ALA A 18 -16.04 -19.79 5.21
N ASP A 19 -16.48 -21.06 5.26
CA ASP A 19 -15.66 -22.19 4.83
C ASP A 19 -15.17 -22.03 3.40
N GLY A 20 -13.86 -22.21 3.21
CA GLY A 20 -13.17 -22.10 1.91
C GLY A 20 -12.88 -20.67 1.45
N GLU A 21 -13.42 -19.63 2.12
CA GLU A 21 -13.06 -18.24 1.80
C GLU A 21 -11.58 -17.96 2.14
N LYS A 22 -10.98 -17.05 1.36
CA LYS A 22 -9.55 -16.78 1.43
C LYS A 22 -9.25 -15.28 1.42
N MET A 23 -8.21 -14.95 2.17
CA MET A 23 -7.59 -13.60 2.13
C MET A 23 -6.14 -13.70 1.68
N VAL A 24 -5.69 -12.70 0.94
CA VAL A 24 -4.28 -12.55 0.57
C VAL A 24 -3.70 -11.30 1.22
N THR A 25 -2.43 -11.39 1.63
CA THR A 25 -1.66 -10.25 2.10
C THR A 25 -0.22 -10.35 1.60
N GLU A 26 0.46 -9.24 1.53
CA GLU A 26 1.91 -9.20 1.47
C GLU A 26 2.49 -9.43 2.88
N LYS A 27 3.76 -9.23 3.12
CA LYS A 27 4.42 -9.60 4.36
C LYS A 27 3.79 -8.98 5.62
N GLY A 28 3.54 -9.83 6.65
CA GLY A 28 3.58 -9.41 8.07
C GLY A 28 2.37 -8.67 8.61
N SER A 29 1.28 -8.49 7.85
CA SER A 29 0.12 -7.74 8.31
C SER A 29 -0.86 -8.53 9.18
N MET A 30 -0.80 -9.86 9.19
CA MET A 30 -1.64 -10.69 10.07
C MET A 30 -1.23 -10.53 11.53
N VAL A 31 -2.20 -10.19 12.39
CA VAL A 31 -1.99 -9.94 13.82
C VAL A 31 -2.52 -11.09 14.66
N TRP A 32 -3.72 -11.58 14.38
CA TRP A 32 -4.30 -12.79 14.99
C TRP A 32 -5.28 -13.46 14.03
N MET A 33 -5.53 -14.74 14.28
CA MET A 33 -6.53 -15.52 13.54
C MET A 33 -7.07 -16.65 14.40
N SER A 34 -8.23 -17.17 14.03
CA SER A 34 -8.79 -18.38 14.66
C SER A 34 -7.99 -19.62 14.27
N PRO A 35 -7.97 -20.68 15.13
CA PRO A 35 -7.12 -21.86 14.90
C PRO A 35 -7.41 -22.66 13.62
N ASN A 36 -8.60 -22.48 13.04
CA ASN A 36 -9.03 -23.13 11.81
C ASN A 36 -8.66 -22.35 10.53
N MET A 37 -7.84 -21.34 10.65
CA MET A 37 -7.23 -20.64 9.50
C MET A 37 -5.91 -21.30 9.14
N GLU A 38 -5.75 -21.63 7.87
CA GLU A 38 -4.50 -22.18 7.34
C GLU A 38 -3.78 -21.14 6.49
N MET A 39 -2.48 -20.95 6.77
CA MET A 39 -1.61 -20.07 5.96
C MET A 39 -0.79 -20.90 4.97
N SER A 40 -0.81 -20.48 3.71
CA SER A 40 0.11 -20.95 2.67
C SER A 40 0.83 -19.77 2.02
N THR A 41 2.09 -19.97 1.62
CA THR A 41 2.86 -18.92 0.93
C THR A 41 2.96 -19.26 -0.55
N SER A 42 2.55 -18.34 -1.42
CA SER A 42 2.75 -18.51 -2.86
C SER A 42 4.21 -18.30 -3.21
N GLY A 43 4.93 -19.38 -3.51
CA GLY A 43 6.36 -19.35 -3.82
C GLY A 43 7.02 -20.74 -3.85
N GLY A 44 6.35 -21.78 -3.32
CA GLY A 44 6.82 -23.17 -3.26
C GLY A 44 5.78 -24.16 -3.79
N GLY A 45 6.05 -24.80 -4.92
CA GLY A 45 5.40 -26.03 -5.38
C GLY A 45 4.03 -25.93 -6.07
N LEU A 46 3.02 -25.36 -5.48
CA LEU A 46 1.67 -25.15 -6.07
C LEU A 46 1.44 -23.74 -6.61
N GLY A 47 2.30 -22.79 -6.27
CA GLY A 47 2.19 -21.37 -6.65
C GLY A 47 2.50 -21.03 -8.12
N LYS A 48 2.90 -22.04 -8.96
CA LYS A 48 3.18 -21.78 -10.39
C LYS A 48 1.96 -21.36 -11.22
N MET A 49 0.75 -21.57 -10.75
CA MET A 49 -0.45 -21.12 -11.47
C MET A 49 -0.74 -19.63 -11.24
N PHE A 50 -0.38 -19.07 -10.08
CA PHE A 50 -0.58 -17.65 -9.80
C PHE A 50 0.61 -16.79 -10.23
N SER A 51 1.83 -17.33 -10.27
CA SER A 51 3.03 -16.59 -10.70
C SER A 51 3.07 -16.22 -12.19
N LYS A 52 2.23 -16.81 -13.04
CA LYS A 52 2.16 -16.44 -14.47
C LYS A 52 1.45 -15.12 -14.76
N ALA A 53 0.71 -14.58 -13.79
CA ALA A 53 0.04 -13.27 -13.94
C ALA A 53 0.93 -12.07 -13.56
N PHE A 54 2.08 -12.32 -12.95
CA PHE A 54 2.98 -11.27 -12.46
C PHE A 54 4.25 -11.21 -13.31
N SER A 55 4.23 -10.36 -14.31
CA SER A 55 5.43 -10.02 -15.08
C SER A 55 6.31 -9.08 -14.25
N GLY A 56 7.37 -9.60 -13.60
CA GLY A 56 8.51 -8.77 -13.29
C GLY A 56 9.18 -8.90 -11.93
N GLU A 57 8.48 -9.13 -10.84
CA GLU A 57 9.10 -9.42 -9.53
C GLU A 57 8.22 -10.39 -8.75
N SER A 58 8.84 -11.41 -8.12
CA SER A 58 8.13 -12.39 -7.29
C SER A 58 7.62 -11.71 -6.02
N MET A 59 6.39 -11.22 -6.06
CA MET A 59 5.70 -10.76 -4.85
C MET A 59 5.30 -12.00 -4.06
N PHE A 60 5.97 -12.22 -2.94
CA PHE A 60 5.59 -13.28 -2.00
C PHE A 60 4.29 -12.87 -1.31
N GLN A 61 3.23 -13.62 -1.58
CA GLN A 61 1.94 -13.42 -0.94
C GLN A 61 1.65 -14.56 0.02
N ASN A 62 1.14 -14.24 1.18
CA ASN A 62 0.56 -15.19 2.10
C ASN A 62 -0.95 -15.29 1.82
N ILE A 63 -1.44 -16.50 1.67
CA ILE A 63 -2.84 -16.82 1.47
C ILE A 63 -3.34 -17.51 2.73
N TYR A 64 -4.40 -16.98 3.29
CA TYR A 64 -5.07 -17.52 4.47
C TYR A 64 -6.42 -18.12 4.05
N THR A 65 -6.63 -19.40 4.31
CA THR A 65 -7.84 -20.15 3.97
C THR A 65 -8.59 -20.53 5.24
N ALA A 66 -9.89 -20.29 5.29
CA ALA A 66 -10.75 -20.72 6.38
C ALA A 66 -11.22 -22.16 6.16
N HIS A 67 -11.06 -23.02 7.15
CA HIS A 67 -11.62 -24.38 7.23
C HIS A 67 -12.79 -24.39 8.21
N GLY A 68 -13.99 -24.17 7.68
CA GLY A 68 -15.17 -23.78 8.46
C GLY A 68 -15.24 -22.26 8.67
N ALA A 69 -16.20 -21.78 9.47
CA ALA A 69 -16.29 -20.35 9.80
C ALA A 69 -15.04 -19.92 10.59
N GLY A 70 -14.32 -18.95 10.07
CA GLY A 70 -13.05 -18.48 10.62
C GLY A 70 -12.96 -16.96 10.71
N MET A 71 -12.01 -16.48 11.49
CA MET A 71 -11.72 -15.06 11.68
C MET A 71 -10.22 -14.82 11.49
N ILE A 72 -9.89 -13.71 10.83
CA ILE A 72 -8.50 -13.23 10.71
C ILE A 72 -8.47 -11.71 10.82
N ALA A 73 -7.44 -11.18 11.48
CA ALA A 73 -7.23 -9.75 11.62
C ALA A 73 -5.91 -9.34 10.98
N PHE A 74 -5.95 -8.23 10.24
CA PHE A 74 -4.80 -7.57 9.65
C PHE A 74 -4.64 -6.19 10.29
N GLY A 75 -3.44 -5.87 10.73
CA GLY A 75 -3.11 -4.63 11.42
C GLY A 75 -2.26 -3.70 10.55
N SER A 76 -2.54 -2.40 10.63
CA SER A 76 -1.66 -1.39 10.08
C SER A 76 -0.30 -1.42 10.75
N SER A 77 0.75 -1.19 9.99
CA SER A 77 2.13 -1.14 10.49
C SER A 77 2.49 0.18 11.17
N PHE A 78 1.68 1.22 10.95
CA PHE A 78 1.88 2.57 11.46
C PHE A 78 0.56 3.18 11.97
N PRO A 79 0.61 4.13 12.93
CA PRO A 79 -0.59 4.84 13.38
C PRO A 79 -1.31 5.54 12.24
N GLY A 80 -2.64 5.34 12.15
CA GLY A 80 -3.41 5.95 11.06
C GLY A 80 -4.80 5.36 10.88
N ARG A 81 -5.13 5.01 9.63
CA ARG A 81 -6.43 4.48 9.22
C ARG A 81 -6.27 3.24 8.37
N ILE A 82 -7.34 2.47 8.22
CA ILE A 82 -7.49 1.46 7.16
C ILE A 82 -8.61 1.93 6.24
N LEU A 83 -8.30 1.99 4.94
CA LEU A 83 -9.25 2.32 3.88
C LEU A 83 -9.72 1.03 3.20
N PRO A 84 -11.02 0.66 3.34
CA PRO A 84 -11.62 -0.40 2.55
C PRO A 84 -11.89 0.08 1.12
N LEU A 85 -11.48 -0.71 0.14
CA LEU A 85 -11.62 -0.45 -1.29
C LEU A 85 -12.43 -1.58 -1.93
N THR A 86 -13.63 -1.28 -2.39
CA THR A 86 -14.43 -2.23 -3.18
C THR A 86 -13.97 -2.16 -4.63
N ILE A 87 -13.40 -3.25 -5.14
CA ILE A 87 -12.96 -3.38 -6.52
C ILE A 87 -14.07 -4.08 -7.32
N GLN A 88 -14.53 -3.44 -8.38
CA GLN A 88 -15.55 -3.99 -9.27
C GLN A 88 -14.94 -4.37 -10.63
N PRO A 89 -15.50 -5.33 -11.36
CA PRO A 89 -15.03 -5.69 -12.70
C PRO A 89 -14.96 -4.47 -13.61
N GLY A 90 -13.80 -4.28 -14.26
CA GLY A 90 -13.54 -3.14 -15.14
C GLY A 90 -13.08 -1.86 -14.43
N GLN A 91 -13.08 -1.84 -13.09
CA GLN A 91 -12.48 -0.76 -12.31
C GLN A 91 -11.04 -1.09 -11.92
N GLU A 92 -10.24 -0.06 -11.83
CA GLU A 92 -8.86 -0.15 -11.37
C GLU A 92 -8.61 0.88 -10.27
N VAL A 93 -7.92 0.46 -9.24
CA VAL A 93 -7.37 1.33 -8.20
C VAL A 93 -5.86 1.20 -8.22
N ILE A 94 -5.17 2.32 -8.23
CA ILE A 94 -3.72 2.38 -8.16
C ILE A 94 -3.35 2.79 -6.74
N LEU A 95 -2.57 1.96 -6.07
CA LEU A 95 -2.22 2.11 -4.66
C LEU A 95 -0.71 2.07 -4.49
N GLN A 96 -0.16 2.87 -3.58
CA GLN A 96 1.24 2.73 -3.18
C GLN A 96 1.49 1.32 -2.63
N LYS A 97 2.59 0.67 -3.08
CA LYS A 97 2.89 -0.72 -2.70
C LYS A 97 2.90 -0.92 -1.17
N ALA A 98 3.53 -0.01 -0.44
CA ALA A 98 3.61 -0.08 1.01
C ALA A 98 2.25 0.07 1.72
N ALA A 99 1.24 0.62 1.03
CA ALA A 99 -0.09 0.81 1.59
C ALA A 99 -1.01 -0.43 1.42
N PHE A 100 -0.63 -1.43 0.65
CA PHE A 100 -1.44 -2.64 0.52
C PHE A 100 -1.39 -3.48 1.81
N LEU A 101 -2.54 -3.70 2.43
CA LEU A 101 -2.65 -4.44 3.68
C LEU A 101 -3.12 -5.89 3.46
N ALA A 102 -4.29 -6.07 2.85
CA ALA A 102 -4.87 -7.38 2.55
C ALA A 102 -5.98 -7.25 1.49
N ALA A 103 -6.37 -8.36 0.85
CA ALA A 103 -7.51 -8.40 -0.05
C ALA A 103 -8.15 -9.79 -0.12
N GLU A 104 -9.40 -9.85 -0.60
CA GLU A 104 -10.00 -11.09 -1.08
C GLU A 104 -9.25 -11.60 -2.32
N THR A 105 -9.22 -12.93 -2.54
CA THR A 105 -8.49 -13.54 -3.66
C THR A 105 -9.04 -13.22 -5.05
N GLY A 106 -10.21 -12.61 -5.14
CA GLY A 106 -10.75 -12.07 -6.40
C GLY A 106 -10.09 -10.76 -6.86
N VAL A 107 -9.29 -10.11 -5.98
CA VAL A 107 -8.53 -8.92 -6.31
C VAL A 107 -7.15 -9.31 -6.83
N ASN A 108 -6.82 -8.87 -8.03
CA ASN A 108 -5.52 -9.09 -8.66
C ASN A 108 -4.62 -7.88 -8.41
N LEU A 109 -3.36 -8.14 -8.02
CA LEU A 109 -2.33 -7.12 -7.86
C LEU A 109 -1.32 -7.23 -9.00
N SER A 110 -0.91 -6.08 -9.54
CA SER A 110 0.18 -5.98 -10.52
C SER A 110 0.94 -4.67 -10.35
N VAL A 111 2.20 -4.62 -10.79
CA VAL A 111 2.95 -3.36 -10.78
C VAL A 111 2.37 -2.44 -11.85
N HIS A 112 1.96 -1.24 -11.44
CA HIS A 112 1.50 -0.19 -12.35
C HIS A 112 2.64 0.73 -12.77
N PHE A 113 3.48 1.10 -11.81
CA PHE A 113 4.55 2.08 -12.00
C PHE A 113 5.68 1.83 -10.99
N ASN A 114 6.92 1.92 -11.46
CA ASN A 114 8.10 1.80 -10.61
C ASN A 114 9.13 2.87 -11.01
N LYS A 115 9.42 3.82 -10.12
CA LYS A 115 10.46 4.83 -10.31
C LYS A 115 11.49 4.73 -9.19
N LYS A 116 12.72 4.42 -9.55
CA LYS A 116 13.84 4.48 -8.61
C LYS A 116 14.06 5.93 -8.19
N MET A 117 13.93 6.19 -6.90
CA MET A 117 14.20 7.47 -6.27
C MET A 117 15.34 7.21 -5.29
N GLY A 118 16.35 8.04 -5.20
CA GLY A 118 17.59 7.82 -4.43
C GLY A 118 17.48 6.97 -3.16
N THR A 119 18.57 6.52 -2.61
CA THR A 119 18.65 5.45 -1.60
C THR A 119 17.99 5.74 -0.24
N GLY A 120 17.56 6.97 0.03
CA GLY A 120 16.89 7.36 1.28
C GLY A 120 15.36 7.39 1.23
N PHE A 121 14.75 7.25 0.04
CA PHE A 121 13.31 7.25 -0.12
C PHE A 121 12.77 5.82 -0.20
N PHE A 122 11.66 5.57 0.48
CA PHE A 122 10.91 4.29 0.41
C PHE A 122 11.77 3.03 0.67
N GLY A 123 12.70 3.10 1.64
CA GLY A 123 13.50 1.94 2.03
C GLY A 123 14.47 1.42 0.95
N GLY A 124 14.79 2.22 -0.07
CA GLY A 124 15.69 1.84 -1.17
C GLY A 124 15.02 1.10 -2.34
N GLU A 125 13.77 0.67 -2.21
CA GLU A 125 13.02 0.00 -3.30
C GLU A 125 12.53 0.99 -4.38
N GLY A 126 12.47 2.29 -4.05
CA GLY A 126 11.89 3.32 -4.91
C GLY A 126 10.39 3.49 -4.67
N PHE A 127 9.77 4.40 -5.43
CA PHE A 127 8.34 4.63 -5.40
C PHE A 127 7.63 3.66 -6.35
N ILE A 128 6.92 2.71 -5.78
CA ILE A 128 6.22 1.66 -6.52
C ILE A 128 4.72 1.82 -6.30
N MET A 129 3.98 1.91 -7.41
CA MET A 129 2.52 1.90 -7.41
C MET A 129 2.03 0.55 -7.95
N GLN A 130 1.08 -0.04 -7.27
CA GLN A 130 0.42 -1.29 -7.62
C GLN A 130 -0.97 -1.01 -8.18
N ARG A 131 -1.38 -1.80 -9.16
CA ARG A 131 -2.72 -1.82 -9.69
C ARG A 131 -3.52 -2.93 -9.03
N LEU A 132 -4.67 -2.58 -8.48
CA LEU A 132 -5.69 -3.49 -7.98
C LEU A 132 -6.79 -3.55 -9.03
N SER A 133 -7.17 -4.76 -9.43
CA SER A 133 -8.23 -5.02 -10.43
C SER A 133 -8.97 -6.32 -10.10
N GLY A 134 -10.00 -6.69 -10.85
CA GLY A 134 -10.79 -7.88 -10.61
C GLY A 134 -12.05 -7.60 -9.82
N SER A 135 -12.36 -8.37 -8.78
CA SER A 135 -13.59 -8.21 -7.98
C SER A 135 -13.36 -8.64 -6.53
N GLY A 136 -13.78 -7.81 -5.58
CA GLY A 136 -13.68 -8.10 -4.16
C GLY A 136 -13.34 -6.86 -3.34
N VAL A 137 -13.03 -7.06 -2.07
CA VAL A 137 -12.62 -5.99 -1.15
C VAL A 137 -11.11 -6.09 -0.91
N ALA A 138 -10.44 -4.95 -1.04
CA ALA A 138 -9.06 -4.75 -0.62
C ALA A 138 -9.01 -3.75 0.53
N PHE A 139 -7.96 -3.83 1.34
CA PHE A 139 -7.70 -2.94 2.45
C PHE A 139 -6.34 -2.28 2.26
N ALA A 140 -6.33 -0.96 2.40
CA ALA A 140 -5.11 -0.16 2.39
C ALA A 140 -4.83 0.41 3.78
N GLU A 141 -3.59 0.34 4.26
CA GLU A 141 -3.16 1.12 5.41
C GLU A 141 -2.84 2.56 4.99
N VAL A 142 -3.18 3.49 5.86
CA VAL A 142 -3.01 4.94 5.66
C VAL A 142 -2.18 5.50 6.79
N ASP A 143 -1.07 6.10 6.49
CA ASP A 143 -0.19 6.71 7.48
C ASP A 143 -0.78 8.05 7.95
N GLY A 144 -1.24 8.11 9.19
CA GLY A 144 -1.99 9.24 9.75
C GLY A 144 -3.45 9.26 9.30
N GLU A 145 -3.94 10.40 8.86
CA GLU A 145 -5.33 10.59 8.43
C GLU A 145 -5.47 10.52 6.91
N LEU A 146 -6.63 10.00 6.47
CA LEU A 146 -7.02 9.95 5.07
C LEU A 146 -7.62 11.29 4.62
N VAL A 147 -7.15 11.79 3.50
CA VAL A 147 -7.75 12.95 2.81
C VAL A 147 -8.08 12.56 1.38
N GLU A 148 -9.32 12.83 0.97
CA GLU A 148 -9.82 12.48 -0.36
C GLU A 148 -10.14 13.73 -1.18
N TYR A 149 -9.78 13.71 -2.47
CA TYR A 149 -10.22 14.71 -3.44
C TYR A 149 -10.73 14.03 -4.70
N THR A 150 -11.62 14.68 -5.41
CA THR A 150 -12.05 14.28 -6.76
C THR A 150 -11.58 15.34 -7.75
N LEU A 151 -10.75 14.92 -8.69
CA LEU A 151 -10.24 15.80 -9.76
C LEU A 151 -11.13 15.68 -11.00
N GLY A 152 -11.53 16.82 -11.56
CA GLY A 152 -12.19 16.89 -12.85
C GLY A 152 -11.23 16.60 -14.02
N PRO A 153 -11.74 16.43 -15.25
CA PRO A 153 -10.91 16.22 -16.44
C PRO A 153 -9.86 17.32 -16.62
N GLY A 154 -8.57 16.94 -16.67
CA GLY A 154 -7.43 17.85 -16.81
C GLY A 154 -7.10 18.68 -15.56
N GLN A 155 -7.88 18.57 -14.48
CA GLN A 155 -7.53 19.20 -13.21
C GLN A 155 -6.30 18.53 -12.61
N GLN A 156 -5.39 19.34 -12.11
CA GLN A 156 -4.14 18.87 -11.56
C GLN A 156 -4.01 19.19 -10.07
N MET A 157 -3.33 18.31 -9.34
CA MET A 157 -2.89 18.54 -7.97
C MET A 157 -1.43 18.14 -7.84
N VAL A 158 -0.63 19.01 -7.23
CA VAL A 158 0.78 18.74 -6.90
C VAL A 158 0.83 18.27 -5.45
N VAL A 159 1.42 17.11 -5.22
CA VAL A 159 1.48 16.45 -3.92
C VAL A 159 2.92 16.05 -3.64
N ASP A 160 3.39 16.16 -2.39
CA ASP A 160 4.62 15.48 -1.98
C ASP A 160 4.46 13.97 -2.23
N THR A 161 5.46 13.36 -2.87
CA THR A 161 5.35 11.96 -3.33
C THR A 161 5.04 10.99 -2.19
N GLY A 162 5.54 11.24 -0.99
CA GLY A 162 5.25 10.41 0.20
C GLY A 162 3.80 10.47 0.68
N ASN A 163 3.11 11.57 0.38
CA ASN A 163 1.72 11.75 0.79
C ASN A 163 0.71 11.14 -0.20
N VAL A 164 1.14 10.63 -1.35
CA VAL A 164 0.25 9.92 -2.28
C VAL A 164 -0.02 8.52 -1.77
N LEU A 165 -1.26 8.23 -1.34
CA LEU A 165 -1.69 6.89 -0.99
C LEU A 165 -2.10 6.10 -2.23
N GLY A 166 -2.96 6.70 -3.08
CA GLY A 166 -3.47 6.04 -4.28
C GLY A 166 -4.47 6.90 -5.05
N PHE A 167 -5.02 6.33 -6.12
CA PHE A 167 -5.98 6.99 -6.99
C PHE A 167 -6.75 6.00 -7.88
N GLU A 168 -7.88 6.43 -8.42
CA GLU A 168 -8.66 5.67 -9.41
C GLU A 168 -7.94 5.60 -10.77
N GLY A 169 -8.16 4.54 -11.53
CA GLY A 169 -7.47 4.26 -12.80
C GLY A 169 -7.61 5.32 -13.89
N GLY A 170 -8.55 6.27 -13.75
CA GLY A 170 -8.70 7.42 -14.65
C GLY A 170 -7.69 8.56 -14.40
N VAL A 171 -7.02 8.56 -13.24
CA VAL A 171 -6.04 9.57 -12.88
C VAL A 171 -4.67 9.20 -13.43
N SER A 172 -3.99 10.15 -14.06
CA SER A 172 -2.59 9.98 -14.47
C SER A 172 -1.62 10.58 -13.45
N ILE A 173 -0.41 10.01 -13.40
CA ILE A 173 0.65 10.37 -12.46
C ILE A 173 1.92 10.79 -13.22
N ASP A 174 2.52 11.91 -12.81
CA ASP A 174 3.86 12.34 -13.24
C ASP A 174 4.68 12.74 -12.01
N ILE A 175 5.91 12.22 -11.89
CA ILE A 175 6.81 12.53 -10.77
C ILE A 175 7.91 13.46 -11.26
N GLN A 176 7.95 14.64 -10.66
CA GLN A 176 8.86 15.72 -11.00
C GLN A 176 9.86 15.95 -9.87
N GLN A 177 11.12 16.10 -10.26
CA GLN A 177 12.15 16.56 -9.32
C GLN A 177 12.04 18.07 -9.11
N VAL A 178 11.98 18.52 -7.86
CA VAL A 178 11.96 19.95 -7.54
C VAL A 178 13.26 20.61 -7.97
N LYS A 179 13.20 21.45 -9.02
CA LYS A 179 14.35 22.21 -9.52
C LYS A 179 14.63 23.40 -8.60
N GLY A 180 15.88 23.61 -8.22
CA GLY A 180 16.31 24.84 -7.52
C GLY A 180 16.81 24.68 -6.09
N LEU A 181 16.66 23.54 -5.47
CA LEU A 181 17.29 23.22 -4.17
C LEU A 181 18.76 22.77 -4.35
N LYS A 182 19.56 23.57 -5.06
CA LYS A 182 21.01 23.33 -5.18
C LYS A 182 21.76 23.54 -3.86
N ASN A 183 21.17 24.17 -2.89
CA ASN A 183 21.74 24.32 -1.55
C ASN A 183 21.27 23.17 -0.66
N LYS A 184 21.73 22.00 -1.01
CA LYS A 184 21.68 20.84 -0.15
C LYS A 184 22.59 21.05 1.04
N LEU A 185 22.03 21.55 2.09
CA LEU A 185 22.57 21.21 3.39
C LEU A 185 22.04 19.84 3.75
N LEU A 186 22.96 18.87 3.81
CA LEU A 186 22.83 17.59 4.49
C LEU A 186 21.92 16.54 3.82
N GLY A 187 22.46 15.78 2.88
CA GLY A 187 21.96 14.46 2.65
C GLY A 187 21.72 13.99 1.22
N GLY A 188 22.02 14.74 0.20
CA GLY A 188 22.04 14.18 -1.17
C GLY A 188 20.71 13.83 -1.82
N GLU A 189 19.56 13.95 -1.15
CA GLU A 189 18.26 13.48 -1.61
C GLU A 189 17.43 14.61 -2.22
N GLY A 190 16.96 14.40 -3.45
CA GLY A 190 16.07 15.34 -4.13
C GLY A 190 14.66 15.25 -3.58
N PHE A 191 14.01 16.38 -3.34
CA PHE A 191 12.58 16.39 -3.12
C PHE A 191 11.87 16.09 -4.43
N PHE A 192 10.88 15.20 -4.38
CA PHE A 192 10.08 14.84 -5.52
C PHE A 192 8.63 15.22 -5.27
N ASN A 193 8.04 15.90 -6.22
CA ASN A 193 6.61 16.16 -6.25
C ASN A 193 5.94 15.25 -7.26
N THR A 194 4.77 14.80 -6.92
CA THR A 194 3.88 14.04 -7.81
C THR A 194 2.79 14.97 -8.31
N VAL A 195 2.62 15.04 -9.62
CA VAL A 195 1.49 15.71 -10.26
C VAL A 195 0.46 14.65 -10.60
N LEU A 196 -0.70 14.74 -9.98
CA LEU A 196 -1.87 13.91 -10.27
C LEU A 196 -2.81 14.69 -11.17
N THR A 197 -3.24 14.09 -12.29
CA THR A 197 -4.15 14.73 -13.26
C THR A 197 -5.40 13.86 -13.42
N GLY A 198 -6.58 14.43 -13.15
CA GLY A 198 -7.88 13.80 -13.27
C GLY A 198 -8.31 13.54 -14.73
N PRO A 199 -9.39 12.80 -14.92
CA PRO A 199 -10.51 12.67 -13.97
C PRO A 199 -10.37 11.48 -13.01
N GLY A 200 -10.85 11.65 -11.77
CA GLY A 200 -10.99 10.57 -10.80
C GLY A 200 -10.69 10.99 -9.36
N LYS A 201 -10.94 10.05 -8.45
CA LYS A 201 -10.66 10.24 -7.02
C LYS A 201 -9.19 9.97 -6.74
N ILE A 202 -8.62 10.77 -5.83
CA ILE A 202 -7.28 10.59 -5.27
C ILE A 202 -7.37 10.46 -3.75
N TRP A 203 -6.51 9.64 -3.19
CA TRP A 203 -6.36 9.43 -1.74
C TRP A 203 -4.97 9.87 -1.31
N LEU A 204 -4.95 10.69 -0.27
CA LEU A 204 -3.73 11.22 0.33
C LEU A 204 -3.65 10.80 1.79
N GLN A 205 -2.42 10.66 2.28
CA GLN A 205 -2.11 10.40 3.68
C GLN A 205 -1.36 11.58 4.29
N THR A 206 -1.64 11.87 5.58
CA THR A 206 -1.14 13.11 6.20
C THR A 206 0.22 12.95 6.87
N MET A 207 0.65 11.73 7.20
CA MET A 207 1.84 11.49 8.01
C MET A 207 2.64 10.27 7.49
N PRO A 208 3.16 10.32 6.25
CA PRO A 208 3.90 9.20 5.68
C PRO A 208 5.10 8.81 6.56
N ILE A 209 5.31 7.50 6.78
CA ILE A 209 6.38 6.98 7.63
C ILE A 209 7.77 7.50 7.24
N SER A 210 8.00 7.76 5.95
CA SER A 210 9.24 8.35 5.45
C SER A 210 9.49 9.76 6.01
N GLY A 211 8.43 10.57 6.14
CA GLY A 211 8.48 11.90 6.75
C GLY A 211 8.81 11.83 8.24
N VAL A 212 8.16 10.89 8.95
CA VAL A 212 8.44 10.65 10.38
C VAL A 212 9.87 10.16 10.59
N ALA A 213 10.32 9.20 9.80
CA ALA A 213 11.70 8.71 9.85
C ALA A 213 12.70 9.84 9.65
N SER A 214 12.49 10.69 8.63
CA SER A 214 13.34 11.85 8.36
C SER A 214 13.37 12.86 9.51
N ALA A 215 12.23 13.07 10.16
CA ALA A 215 12.12 13.95 11.33
C ALA A 215 12.85 13.40 12.56
N LEU A 216 12.94 12.07 12.70
CA LEU A 216 13.58 11.41 13.85
C LEU A 216 15.10 11.25 13.70
N ILE A 217 15.62 11.13 12.47
CA ILE A 217 17.06 10.91 12.20
C ILE A 217 17.97 11.89 12.98
N PRO A 218 17.71 13.22 13.05
CA PRO A 218 18.57 14.13 13.78
C PRO A 218 18.67 13.87 15.29
N TYR A 219 17.73 13.14 15.85
CA TYR A 219 17.64 12.84 17.29
C TYR A 219 18.16 11.43 17.64
N ILE A 220 18.49 10.62 16.63
CA ILE A 220 19.04 9.28 16.84
C ILE A 220 20.56 9.42 17.01
N PRO A 221 21.15 9.00 18.17
CA PRO A 221 22.58 9.01 18.36
C PRO A 221 23.27 8.16 17.29
N THR A 222 24.13 8.74 16.47
CA THR A 222 25.01 7.95 15.61
C THR A 222 26.09 7.32 16.48
N CYS A 223 26.17 5.98 16.49
CA CYS A 223 27.35 5.31 17.06
C CYS A 223 28.57 5.77 16.26
N GLY A 224 29.37 6.67 16.84
CA GLY A 224 30.66 7.05 16.28
C GLY A 224 31.51 5.80 16.15
N ASN A 225 32.02 5.50 14.96
CA ASN A 225 33.13 4.59 14.81
C ASN A 225 34.33 5.21 15.54
N ASN A 226 34.65 4.67 16.72
CA ASN A 226 35.97 4.82 17.33
C ASN A 226 36.93 3.91 16.61
#